data_87c2ad9378ae68ef7a8e4bbdbfec5d53
#
_entry.id   87c2ad9378ae68ef7a8e4bbdbfec5d53
#
_cell.length_a   1.000
_cell.length_b   1.000
_cell.length_c   1.000
_cell.angle_alpha   90.00
_cell.angle_beta   90.00
_cell.angle_gamma   90.00
#
_symmetry.space_group_name_H-M   'P 1'
#
loop_
_entity.id
_entity.type
_entity.pdbx_description
1 polymer ?
#
loop_
_entity_poly.entity_id
_entity_poly.type
_entity_poly.pdbx_seq_one_letter_code
_entity_poly.pdbx_strand_id
1 'polypeptide(L)'
;MEYGKYNELEVIKKDRWFYELEGGVKLPFDACGDIEIIIGNKVNPFVYMDVEKGLMGTLGTVFGQVGELAYLHVVATSDMGAFLDLGIGKHVLLLKNKMEVEVKEGDDILVALKLDNKNRIAATM
;
A
#
# COMPACT_ATOMS: atom_id res chain seq x y z
N MET A 1 -8.64 12.27 -4.42
CA MET A 1 -7.62 11.22 -4.30
C MET A 1 -8.10 10.14 -3.34
N GLU A 2 -7.93 8.90 -3.71
CA GLU A 2 -8.38 7.76 -2.89
C GLU A 2 -7.18 6.99 -2.35
N TYR A 3 -7.10 6.80 -1.04
CA TYR A 3 -6.04 6.03 -0.39
C TYR A 3 -6.26 4.53 -0.60
N GLY A 4 -5.14 3.80 -0.74
CA GLY A 4 -5.19 2.37 -0.99
C GLY A 4 -5.62 1.99 -2.40
N LYS A 5 -5.48 2.90 -3.33
CA LYS A 5 -5.86 2.72 -4.74
C LYS A 5 -4.85 3.39 -5.67
N TYR A 6 -4.88 3.00 -6.93
CA TYR A 6 -4.15 3.72 -7.98
C TYR A 6 -4.86 5.03 -8.27
N ASN A 7 -4.10 6.10 -8.38
CA ASN A 7 -4.59 7.45 -8.68
C ASN A 7 -3.74 8.08 -9.77
N GLU A 8 -4.37 8.79 -10.71
CA GLU A 8 -3.64 9.57 -11.69
C GLU A 8 -3.26 10.92 -11.10
N LEU A 9 -1.97 11.19 -10.98
CA LEU A 9 -1.43 12.37 -10.31
C LEU A 9 -0.33 13.01 -11.15
N GLU A 10 -0.30 14.34 -11.14
CA GLU A 10 0.76 15.09 -11.82
C GLU A 10 2.04 15.08 -10.99
N VAL A 11 3.18 14.96 -11.68
CA VAL A 11 4.51 15.10 -11.06
C VAL A 11 4.81 16.59 -10.93
N ILE A 12 4.91 17.09 -9.71
CA ILE A 12 5.05 18.52 -9.43
C ILE A 12 6.51 18.95 -9.40
N LYS A 13 7.36 18.21 -8.68
CA LYS A 13 8.77 18.54 -8.56
C LYS A 13 9.60 17.33 -8.18
N LYS A 14 10.93 17.48 -8.28
CA LYS A 14 11.89 16.47 -7.87
C LYS A 14 12.62 16.98 -6.62
N ASP A 15 12.52 16.23 -5.55
CA ASP A 15 13.27 16.47 -4.33
C ASP A 15 14.52 15.58 -4.28
N ARG A 16 15.24 15.62 -3.17
CA ARG A 16 16.50 14.90 -3.00
C ARG A 16 16.35 13.38 -3.02
N TRP A 17 15.22 12.88 -2.49
CA TRP A 17 14.99 11.44 -2.27
C TRP A 17 13.76 10.90 -2.98
N PHE A 18 12.90 11.78 -3.49
CA PHE A 18 11.61 11.40 -4.06
C PHE A 18 11.13 12.47 -5.04
N TYR A 19 10.13 12.10 -5.84
CA TYR A 19 9.32 13.05 -6.58
C TYR A 19 8.12 13.44 -5.75
N GLU A 20 7.78 14.72 -5.72
CA GLU A 20 6.53 15.17 -5.12
C GLU A 20 5.46 15.19 -6.20
N LEU A 21 4.36 14.53 -5.91
CA LEU A 21 3.20 14.45 -6.79
C LEU A 21 2.08 15.34 -6.25
N GLU A 22 1.11 15.60 -7.10
CA GLU A 22 -0.12 16.29 -6.76
C GLU A 22 -0.73 15.72 -5.48
N GLY A 23 -1.24 16.59 -4.60
CA GLY A 23 -1.83 16.17 -3.32
C GLY A 23 -0.82 15.84 -2.23
N GLY A 24 0.46 16.12 -2.43
CA GLY A 24 1.50 15.89 -1.43
C GLY A 24 1.99 14.44 -1.36
N VAL A 25 1.69 13.64 -2.37
CA VAL A 25 2.15 12.25 -2.44
C VAL A 25 3.64 12.23 -2.76
N LYS A 26 4.41 11.45 -1.99
CA LYS A 26 5.85 11.25 -2.22
C LYS A 26 6.07 9.96 -2.98
N LEU A 27 6.75 10.04 -4.11
CA LEU A 27 7.12 8.89 -4.93
C LEU A 27 8.63 8.69 -4.83
N PRO A 28 9.11 7.74 -3.99
CA PRO A 28 10.54 7.48 -3.87
C PRO A 28 11.15 7.05 -5.20
N PHE A 29 12.42 7.36 -5.42
CA PHE A 29 13.10 7.02 -6.67
C PHE A 29 13.13 5.51 -6.92
N ASP A 30 13.26 4.71 -5.87
CA ASP A 30 13.25 3.25 -5.99
C ASP A 30 11.85 2.64 -6.17
N ALA A 31 10.80 3.45 -6.10
CA ALA A 31 9.42 3.02 -6.31
C ALA A 31 8.90 3.34 -7.71
N CYS A 32 9.75 3.84 -8.61
CA CYS A 32 9.37 4.22 -9.98
C CYS A 32 9.47 3.08 -10.98
N GLY A 33 10.12 1.97 -10.63
CA GLY A 33 10.37 0.88 -11.57
C GLY A 33 11.18 1.36 -12.76
N ASP A 34 10.78 0.95 -13.95
CA ASP A 34 11.44 1.33 -15.20
C ASP A 34 10.79 2.53 -15.89
N ILE A 35 9.89 3.22 -15.20
CA ILE A 35 9.15 4.34 -15.76
C ILE A 35 9.99 5.61 -15.65
N GLU A 36 10.14 6.33 -16.77
CA GLU A 36 10.76 7.64 -16.79
C GLU A 36 9.80 8.68 -16.21
N ILE A 37 10.26 9.41 -15.19
CA ILE A 37 9.45 10.41 -14.50
C ILE A 37 9.80 11.81 -15.05
N ILE A 38 8.79 12.48 -15.59
CA ILE A 38 8.93 13.82 -16.18
C ILE A 38 8.03 14.78 -15.42
N ILE A 39 8.61 15.86 -14.91
CA ILE A 39 7.86 16.92 -14.20
C ILE A 39 6.81 17.51 -15.15
N GLY A 40 5.58 17.64 -14.66
CA GLY A 40 4.45 18.12 -15.43
C GLY A 40 3.62 17.02 -16.08
N ASN A 41 4.16 15.82 -16.21
CA ASN A 41 3.42 14.68 -16.72
C ASN A 41 2.64 14.00 -15.59
N LYS A 42 1.68 13.17 -15.97
CA LYS A 42 0.90 12.38 -15.01
C LYS A 42 1.43 10.98 -14.93
N VAL A 43 1.37 10.42 -13.72
CA VAL A 43 1.67 9.02 -13.41
C VAL A 43 0.49 8.43 -12.66
N ASN A 44 0.46 7.10 -12.54
CA ASN A 44 -0.66 6.40 -11.91
C ASN A 44 -0.18 5.54 -10.72
N PRO A 45 0.33 6.17 -9.64
CA PRO A 45 0.82 5.42 -8.50
C PRO A 45 -0.30 4.84 -7.66
N PHE A 46 0.02 3.73 -6.98
CA PHE A 46 -0.76 3.25 -5.86
C PHE A 46 -0.44 4.15 -4.66
N VAL A 47 -1.45 4.78 -4.07
CA VAL A 47 -1.30 5.77 -3.00
C VAL A 47 -1.68 5.15 -1.67
N TYR A 48 -0.81 5.27 -0.69
CA TYR A 48 -1.05 4.71 0.64
C TYR A 48 -0.47 5.60 1.74
N MET A 49 -1.02 5.47 2.94
CA MET A 49 -0.53 6.18 4.12
C MET A 49 0.49 5.33 4.87
N ASP A 50 1.68 5.87 5.06
CA ASP A 50 2.73 5.27 5.88
C ASP A 50 2.76 5.97 7.23
N VAL A 51 2.84 5.19 8.33
CA VAL A 51 2.81 5.72 9.69
C VAL A 51 3.95 6.70 9.96
N GLU A 52 5.13 6.45 9.37
CA GLU A 52 6.32 7.24 9.61
C GLU A 52 6.57 8.29 8.52
N LYS A 53 6.28 7.95 7.28
CA LYS A 53 6.65 8.77 6.11
C LYS A 53 5.50 9.60 5.58
N GLY A 54 4.27 9.37 6.04
CA GLY A 54 3.09 10.06 5.57
C GLY A 54 2.55 9.48 4.26
N LEU A 55 2.08 10.34 3.39
CA LEU A 55 1.40 9.94 2.16
C LEU A 55 2.41 9.54 1.09
N MET A 56 2.36 8.29 0.68
CA MET A 56 3.33 7.66 -0.21
C MET A 56 2.67 7.14 -1.48
N GLY A 57 3.46 7.06 -2.56
CA GLY A 57 3.05 6.42 -3.79
C GLY A 57 4.09 5.42 -4.27
N THR A 58 3.64 4.43 -5.03
CA THR A 58 4.51 3.48 -5.71
C THR A 58 3.95 3.18 -7.10
N LEU A 59 4.84 3.04 -8.08
CA LEU A 59 4.49 2.59 -9.42
C LEU A 59 4.64 1.08 -9.57
N GLY A 60 5.02 0.39 -8.50
CA GLY A 60 5.08 -1.06 -8.47
C GLY A 60 3.68 -1.69 -8.48
N THR A 61 3.65 -3.01 -8.64
CA THR A 61 2.40 -3.76 -8.63
C THR A 61 2.04 -4.17 -7.21
N VAL A 62 0.83 -3.84 -6.79
CA VAL A 62 0.25 -4.30 -5.53
C VAL A 62 -0.70 -5.47 -5.78
N PHE A 63 -0.94 -6.27 -4.75
CA PHE A 63 -1.75 -7.48 -4.87
C PHE A 63 -3.25 -7.25 -4.64
N GLY A 64 -3.64 -6.03 -4.34
CA GLY A 64 -5.03 -5.65 -4.19
C GLY A 64 -5.18 -4.19 -3.80
N GLN A 65 -6.39 -3.66 -3.96
CA GLN A 65 -6.74 -2.30 -3.61
C GLN A 65 -7.83 -2.28 -2.54
N VAL A 66 -7.93 -1.17 -1.83
CA VAL A 66 -9.01 -0.96 -0.84
C VAL A 66 -10.38 -1.11 -1.52
N GLY A 67 -11.27 -1.85 -0.88
CA GLY A 67 -12.58 -2.18 -1.41
C GLY A 67 -12.62 -3.51 -2.17
N GLU A 68 -11.49 -4.16 -2.34
CA GLU A 68 -11.38 -5.44 -3.05
C GLU A 68 -11.09 -6.59 -2.11
N LEU A 69 -11.40 -7.80 -2.56
CA LEU A 69 -10.91 -9.03 -1.95
C LEU A 69 -9.57 -9.37 -2.60
N ALA A 70 -8.65 -9.90 -1.81
CA ALA A 70 -7.33 -10.28 -2.30
C ALA A 70 -6.82 -11.52 -1.57
N TYR A 71 -6.10 -12.38 -2.30
CA TYR A 71 -5.32 -13.45 -1.68
C TYR A 71 -3.94 -12.90 -1.35
N LEU A 72 -3.59 -12.90 -0.08
CA LEU A 72 -2.33 -12.36 0.40
C LEU A 72 -1.55 -13.41 1.20
N HIS A 73 -0.24 -13.38 1.04
CA HIS A 73 0.67 -14.28 1.73
C HIS A 73 0.93 -13.79 3.16
N VAL A 74 0.84 -14.71 4.13
CA VAL A 74 1.14 -14.42 5.53
C VAL A 74 2.64 -14.51 5.73
N VAL A 75 3.30 -13.38 5.97
CA VAL A 75 4.76 -13.32 6.15
C VAL A 75 5.19 -13.51 7.59
N ALA A 76 4.33 -13.19 8.54
CA ALA A 76 4.60 -13.34 9.96
C ALA A 76 3.30 -13.31 10.76
N THR A 77 3.34 -13.82 11.97
CA THR A 77 2.24 -13.72 12.93
C THR A 77 2.77 -13.23 14.28
N SER A 78 1.87 -12.63 15.06
CA SER A 78 2.16 -12.16 16.42
C SER A 78 0.90 -12.28 17.27
N ASP A 79 0.98 -11.83 18.52
CA ASP A 79 -0.20 -11.78 19.41
C ASP A 79 -1.26 -10.80 18.89
N MET A 80 -0.86 -9.83 18.07
CA MET A 80 -1.78 -8.85 17.48
C MET A 80 -2.54 -9.40 16.29
N GLY A 81 -1.96 -10.31 15.54
CA GLY A 81 -2.55 -10.85 14.33
C GLY A 81 -1.53 -11.32 13.32
N ALA A 82 -1.86 -11.22 12.05
CA ALA A 82 -1.02 -11.64 10.95
C ALA A 82 -0.57 -10.43 10.11
N PHE A 83 0.66 -10.50 9.63
CA PHE A 83 1.22 -9.49 8.71
C PHE A 83 1.22 -10.08 7.30
N LEU A 84 0.58 -9.38 6.37
CA LEU A 84 0.33 -9.84 5.02
C LEU A 84 1.13 -9.02 4.02
N ASP A 85 1.64 -9.69 3.00
CA ASP A 85 2.41 -9.04 1.93
C ASP A 85 1.46 -8.43 0.90
N LEU A 86 1.49 -7.10 0.77
CA LEU A 86 0.72 -6.38 -0.25
C LEU A 86 1.55 -6.09 -1.51
N GLY A 87 2.86 -6.34 -1.47
CA GLY A 87 3.76 -6.12 -2.59
C GLY A 87 4.46 -4.75 -2.61
N ILE A 88 4.28 -3.92 -1.57
CA ILE A 88 4.84 -2.57 -1.51
C ILE A 88 5.95 -2.41 -0.46
N GLY A 89 6.54 -3.51 0.01
CA GLY A 89 7.57 -3.48 1.03
C GLY A 89 7.07 -3.24 2.44
N LYS A 90 5.80 -2.88 2.61
CA LYS A 90 5.11 -2.76 3.90
C LYS A 90 4.07 -3.85 4.00
N HIS A 91 3.81 -4.30 5.21
CA HIS A 91 2.84 -5.37 5.46
C HIS A 91 1.51 -4.80 5.92
N VAL A 92 0.43 -5.45 5.51
CA VAL A 92 -0.92 -5.14 5.95
C VAL A 92 -1.24 -6.00 7.15
N LEU A 93 -1.79 -5.40 8.20
CA LEU A 93 -2.14 -6.12 9.42
C LEU A 93 -3.58 -6.65 9.34
N LEU A 94 -3.72 -7.95 9.60
CA LEU A 94 -4.99 -8.61 9.86
C LEU A 94 -5.06 -8.84 11.37
N LEU A 95 -5.87 -8.06 12.08
CA LEU A 95 -6.02 -8.18 13.53
C LEU A 95 -6.62 -9.54 13.90
N LYS A 96 -6.20 -10.09 15.02
CA LYS A 96 -6.62 -11.39 15.49
C LYS A 96 -8.14 -11.50 15.64
N ASN A 97 -8.80 -10.43 16.11
CA ASN A 97 -10.25 -10.39 16.27
C ASN A 97 -11.03 -10.26 14.95
N LYS A 98 -10.32 -10.08 13.82
CA LYS A 98 -10.90 -10.06 12.47
C LYS A 98 -10.70 -11.35 11.72
N MET A 99 -10.03 -12.34 12.33
CA MET A 99 -9.84 -13.66 11.74
C MET A 99 -11.06 -14.53 11.99
N GLU A 100 -11.51 -15.22 10.94
CA GLU A 100 -12.59 -16.22 11.05
C GLU A 100 -12.04 -17.63 11.19
N VAL A 101 -10.77 -17.81 10.87
CA VAL A 101 -10.06 -19.10 10.96
C VAL A 101 -8.67 -18.85 11.51
N GLU A 102 -8.02 -19.92 11.98
CA GLU A 102 -6.63 -19.84 12.41
C GLU A 102 -5.74 -19.58 11.20
N VAL A 103 -4.83 -18.62 11.34
CA VAL A 103 -3.91 -18.17 10.31
C VAL A 103 -2.48 -18.40 10.75
N LYS A 104 -1.68 -19.00 9.88
CA LYS A 104 -0.27 -19.35 10.16
C LYS A 104 0.65 -18.69 9.14
N GLU A 105 1.88 -18.45 9.55
CA GLU A 105 2.95 -18.03 8.65
C GLU A 105 3.07 -19.00 7.48
N GLY A 106 3.17 -18.45 6.27
CA GLY A 106 3.24 -19.22 5.04
C GLY A 106 1.90 -19.48 4.37
N ASP A 107 0.78 -19.20 5.04
CA ASP A 107 -0.53 -19.35 4.43
C ASP A 107 -0.79 -18.27 3.37
N ASP A 108 -1.61 -18.62 2.38
CA ASP A 108 -2.21 -17.65 1.45
C ASP A 108 -3.68 -17.56 1.80
N ILE A 109 -4.14 -16.38 2.16
CA ILE A 109 -5.50 -16.20 2.69
C ILE A 109 -6.28 -15.14 1.93
N LEU A 110 -7.58 -15.33 1.84
CA LEU A 110 -8.49 -14.37 1.23
C LEU A 110 -8.93 -13.35 2.27
N VAL A 111 -8.67 -12.08 1.99
CA VAL A 111 -9.05 -10.98 2.87
C VAL A 111 -9.71 -9.87 2.09
N ALA A 112 -10.49 -9.03 2.76
CA ALA A 112 -10.95 -7.76 2.23
C ALA A 112 -9.99 -6.67 2.69
N LEU A 113 -9.65 -5.76 1.78
CA LEU A 113 -8.79 -4.62 2.09
C LEU A 113 -9.65 -3.40 2.37
N LYS A 114 -9.31 -2.69 3.44
CA LYS A 114 -10.04 -1.50 3.89
C LYS A 114 -9.07 -0.48 4.47
N LEU A 115 -9.58 0.72 4.74
CA LEU A 115 -8.82 1.74 5.48
C LEU A 115 -9.21 1.67 6.96
N ASP A 116 -8.23 1.85 7.84
CA ASP A 116 -8.48 2.04 9.25
C ASP A 116 -8.83 3.52 9.53
N ASN A 117 -9.02 3.89 10.79
CA ASN A 117 -9.39 5.24 11.18
C ASN A 117 -8.27 6.28 10.99
N LYS A 118 -7.08 5.85 10.63
CA LYS A 118 -5.93 6.71 10.28
C LYS A 118 -5.59 6.65 8.80
N ASN A 119 -6.52 6.14 7.98
CA ASN A 119 -6.36 5.98 6.53
C ASN A 119 -5.24 5.03 6.12
N ARG A 120 -4.80 4.15 7.01
CA ARG A 120 -3.84 3.10 6.68
C ARG A 120 -4.59 1.89 6.14
N ILE A 121 -3.93 1.14 5.27
CA ILE A 121 -4.54 -0.08 4.70
C ILE A 121 -4.53 -1.18 5.76
N ALA A 122 -5.68 -1.82 5.95
CA ALA A 122 -5.86 -2.94 6.85
C ALA A 122 -6.61 -4.06 6.15
N ALA A 123 -6.51 -5.26 6.70
CA ALA A 123 -7.22 -6.43 6.19
C ALA A 123 -8.29 -6.90 7.18
N THR A 124 -9.32 -7.54 6.66
CA THR A 124 -10.36 -8.20 7.45
C THR A 124 -10.85 -9.46 6.74
N MET A 125 -11.33 -10.40 7.52
CA MET A 125 -12.03 -11.57 6.98
C MET A 125 -13.54 -11.39 7.02
#